data_c47afd5696c777a8890743dc88596290
#
_entry.id   c47afd5696c777a8890743dc88596290
#
_cell.length_a   1.000
_cell.length_b   1.000
_cell.length_c   1.000
_cell.angle_alpha   90.00
_cell.angle_beta   90.00
_cell.angle_gamma   90.00
#
_symmetry.space_group_name_H-M   'P 1'
#
loop_
_entity.id
_entity.type
_entity.pdbx_description
1 polymer ?
#
loop_
_entity_poly.entity_id
_entity_poly.type
_entity_poly.pdbx_seq_one_letter_code
_entity_poly.pdbx_strand_id
1 'polypeptide(L)'
;MKKLVGLTLVVMLFSLSISAQGQRQRQNKNADFTPEQIAILQTKKMALRLDLNEKQQKEIQKMMLKSAEERQKFRTENQKNKQDGTGISSDERFERANMRLTKQQAHKAEMKKVLTKEQFEKWETSNRKAMKKGNMKKWEKQGTRKGNGSKKKFKNRV
;
A
#
# COMPACT_ATOMS: atom_id res chain seq x y z
N MET A 1 -32.86 -64.04 28.80
CA MET A 1 -31.58 -64.11 28.10
C MET A 1 -31.35 -62.77 27.43
N LYS A 2 -30.46 -61.94 28.03
CA LYS A 2 -30.26 -60.53 27.67
C LYS A 2 -29.08 -60.49 26.74
N LYS A 3 -29.27 -60.12 25.47
CA LYS A 3 -28.18 -59.88 24.53
C LYS A 3 -27.79 -58.41 24.58
N LEU A 4 -26.62 -58.11 25.15
CA LEU A 4 -25.99 -56.81 25.13
C LEU A 4 -25.33 -56.61 23.76
N VAL A 5 -25.86 -55.67 22.96
CA VAL A 5 -25.27 -55.24 21.72
C VAL A 5 -24.32 -54.07 22.07
N GLY A 6 -23.03 -54.33 22.00
CA GLY A 6 -22.02 -53.31 22.22
C GLY A 6 -21.96 -52.35 21.02
N LEU A 7 -22.35 -51.10 21.28
CA LEU A 7 -22.24 -50.01 20.32
C LEU A 7 -20.83 -49.46 20.39
N THR A 8 -19.94 -49.90 19.51
CA THR A 8 -18.58 -49.32 19.35
C THR A 8 -18.72 -48.01 18.58
N LEU A 9 -18.69 -46.92 19.31
CA LEU A 9 -18.62 -45.55 18.78
C LEU A 9 -17.20 -45.29 18.27
N VAL A 10 -16.98 -45.45 16.97
CA VAL A 10 -15.72 -45.06 16.32
C VAL A 10 -15.74 -43.54 16.16
N VAL A 11 -15.12 -42.85 17.10
CA VAL A 11 -14.88 -41.43 16.99
C VAL A 11 -13.73 -41.24 16.00
N MET A 12 -14.05 -41.00 14.73
CA MET A 12 -13.09 -40.47 13.77
C MET A 12 -12.76 -39.04 14.12
N LEU A 13 -11.64 -38.84 14.77
CA LEU A 13 -11.01 -37.51 14.94
C LEU A 13 -10.51 -37.05 13.58
N PHE A 14 -11.36 -36.33 12.85
CA PHE A 14 -10.96 -35.53 11.72
C PHE A 14 -10.08 -34.40 12.25
N SER A 15 -8.76 -34.60 12.24
CA SER A 15 -7.77 -33.56 12.45
C SER A 15 -7.85 -32.61 11.26
N LEU A 16 -8.71 -31.61 11.32
CA LEU A 16 -8.70 -30.46 10.43
C LEU A 16 -7.43 -29.65 10.75
N SER A 17 -6.35 -29.98 10.07
CA SER A 17 -5.17 -29.12 10.00
C SER A 17 -5.57 -27.86 9.25
N ILE A 18 -6.18 -26.92 9.96
CA ILE A 18 -6.38 -25.57 9.47
C ILE A 18 -4.98 -24.97 9.39
N SER A 19 -4.38 -25.08 8.23
CA SER A 19 -3.22 -24.28 7.87
C SER A 19 -3.67 -22.82 7.84
N ALA A 20 -3.71 -22.20 9.01
CA ALA A 20 -3.87 -20.75 9.14
C ALA A 20 -2.60 -20.08 8.58
N GLN A 21 -2.35 -20.22 7.29
CA GLN A 21 -1.51 -19.30 6.56
C GLN A 21 -2.28 -17.99 6.53
N GLY A 22 -2.15 -17.26 7.63
CA GLY A 22 -2.59 -15.88 7.72
C GLY A 22 -1.86 -15.09 6.66
N GLN A 23 -2.33 -15.16 5.43
CA GLN A 23 -2.09 -14.18 4.40
C GLN A 23 -2.62 -12.88 5.00
N ARG A 24 -1.72 -12.16 5.71
CA ARG A 24 -1.97 -10.77 6.11
C ARG A 24 -2.06 -9.96 4.83
N GLN A 25 -3.17 -10.14 4.14
CA GLN A 25 -3.63 -9.26 3.09
C GLN A 25 -3.71 -7.90 3.78
N ARG A 26 -2.71 -7.06 3.49
CA ARG A 26 -2.77 -5.65 3.89
C ARG A 26 -3.94 -5.07 3.11
N GLN A 27 -5.12 -5.19 3.69
CA GLN A 27 -6.28 -4.47 3.23
C GLN A 27 -5.86 -3.01 3.18
N ASN A 28 -5.67 -2.54 1.97
CA ASN A 28 -5.49 -1.12 1.72
C ASN A 28 -6.84 -0.52 2.07
N LYS A 29 -7.00 0.01 3.28
CA LYS A 29 -8.27 0.53 3.81
C LYS A 29 -8.96 1.55 2.90
N ASN A 30 -8.26 2.00 1.86
CA ASN A 30 -8.77 2.91 0.83
C ASN A 30 -9.01 2.20 -0.53
N ALA A 31 -8.88 0.86 -0.60
CA ALA A 31 -9.08 0.14 -1.87
C ALA A 31 -10.53 0.22 -2.35
N ASP A 32 -11.46 0.38 -1.41
CA ASP A 32 -12.90 0.39 -1.66
C ASP A 32 -13.46 1.82 -1.87
N PHE A 33 -12.62 2.86 -1.71
CA PHE A 33 -13.06 4.23 -1.90
C PHE A 33 -12.93 4.67 -3.36
N THR A 34 -13.94 5.43 -3.82
CA THR A 34 -13.88 6.09 -5.14
C THR A 34 -12.79 7.18 -5.16
N PRO A 35 -12.29 7.59 -6.34
CA PRO A 35 -11.35 8.70 -6.47
C PRO A 35 -11.81 9.98 -5.78
N GLU A 36 -13.10 10.28 -5.87
CA GLU A 36 -13.74 11.45 -5.23
C GLU A 36 -13.67 11.35 -3.72
N GLN A 37 -14.02 10.20 -3.15
CA GLN A 37 -13.95 9.96 -1.70
C GLN A 37 -12.51 10.07 -1.21
N ILE A 38 -11.55 9.55 -1.95
CA ILE A 38 -10.12 9.66 -1.64
C ILE A 38 -9.69 11.13 -1.67
N ALA A 39 -10.08 11.89 -2.68
CA ALA A 39 -9.76 13.31 -2.82
C ALA A 39 -10.34 14.13 -1.65
N ILE A 40 -11.61 13.92 -1.30
CA ILE A 40 -12.27 14.59 -0.17
C ILE A 40 -11.51 14.30 1.15
N LEU A 41 -11.22 13.03 1.44
CA LEU A 41 -10.54 12.65 2.67
C LEU A 41 -9.12 13.21 2.75
N GLN A 42 -8.39 13.23 1.64
CA GLN A 42 -7.04 13.79 1.58
C GLN A 42 -7.07 15.30 1.77
N THR A 43 -8.01 16.00 1.13
CA THR A 43 -8.18 17.45 1.29
C THR A 43 -8.54 17.82 2.72
N LYS A 44 -9.50 17.13 3.35
CA LYS A 44 -9.86 17.36 4.76
C LYS A 44 -8.67 17.15 5.70
N LYS A 45 -7.87 16.10 5.49
CA LYS A 45 -6.65 15.87 6.27
C LYS A 45 -5.60 16.97 6.08
N MET A 46 -5.51 17.54 4.88
CA MET A 46 -4.62 18.67 4.62
C MET A 46 -5.15 19.96 5.24
N ALA A 47 -6.46 20.21 5.14
CA ALA A 47 -7.11 21.37 5.76
C ALA A 47 -6.85 21.43 7.26
N LEU A 48 -7.02 20.30 7.96
CA LEU A 48 -6.74 20.20 9.40
C LEU A 48 -5.25 20.42 9.78
N ARG A 49 -4.32 20.10 8.88
CA ARG A 49 -2.88 20.23 9.18
C ARG A 49 -2.30 21.59 8.83
N LEU A 50 -2.86 22.22 7.82
CA LEU A 50 -2.32 23.43 7.21
C LEU A 50 -3.23 24.64 7.39
N ASP A 51 -4.38 24.50 8.05
CA ASP A 51 -5.37 25.54 8.25
C ASP A 51 -5.79 26.19 6.90
N LEU A 52 -6.20 25.31 5.95
CA LEU A 52 -6.55 25.75 4.61
C LEU A 52 -7.90 26.49 4.61
N ASN A 53 -7.96 27.63 3.94
CA ASN A 53 -9.23 28.30 3.67
C ASN A 53 -10.06 27.55 2.60
N GLU A 54 -11.31 27.91 2.42
CA GLU A 54 -12.23 27.23 1.50
C GLU A 54 -11.77 27.24 0.04
N LYS A 55 -11.19 28.36 -0.41
CA LYS A 55 -10.66 28.46 -1.79
C LYS A 55 -9.51 27.49 -2.00
N GLN A 56 -8.57 27.44 -1.06
CA GLN A 56 -7.46 26.49 -1.09
C GLN A 56 -7.95 25.04 -1.04
N GLN A 57 -8.95 24.74 -0.21
CA GLN A 57 -9.53 23.39 -0.14
C GLN A 57 -10.15 22.97 -1.47
N LYS A 58 -10.88 23.84 -2.15
CA LYS A 58 -11.47 23.54 -3.48
C LYS A 58 -10.39 23.25 -4.53
N GLU A 59 -9.34 24.07 -4.60
CA GLU A 59 -8.24 23.86 -5.55
C GLU A 59 -7.47 22.56 -5.26
N ILE A 60 -7.15 22.31 -4.00
CA ILE A 60 -6.46 21.09 -3.59
C ILE A 60 -7.32 19.85 -3.84
N GLN A 61 -8.64 19.94 -3.62
CA GLN A 61 -9.55 18.83 -3.91
C GLN A 61 -9.55 18.43 -5.38
N LYS A 62 -9.56 19.41 -6.29
CA LYS A 62 -9.45 19.18 -7.75
C LYS A 62 -8.13 18.46 -8.09
N MET A 63 -7.00 18.93 -7.53
CA MET A 63 -5.70 18.29 -7.74
C MET A 63 -5.66 16.87 -7.20
N MET A 64 -6.24 16.64 -6.02
CA MET A 64 -6.30 15.31 -5.40
C MET A 64 -7.18 14.35 -6.18
N LEU A 65 -8.31 14.83 -6.73
CA LEU A 65 -9.18 14.02 -7.59
C LEU A 65 -8.44 13.55 -8.83
N LYS A 66 -7.85 14.46 -9.59
CA LYS A 66 -7.04 14.13 -10.77
C LYS A 66 -5.96 13.09 -10.44
N SER A 67 -5.24 13.30 -9.34
CA SER A 67 -4.20 12.35 -8.89
C SER A 67 -4.77 11.00 -8.46
N ALA A 68 -5.99 10.94 -7.94
CA ALA A 68 -6.62 9.68 -7.52
C ALA A 68 -7.11 8.89 -8.75
N GLU A 69 -7.71 9.54 -9.73
CA GLU A 69 -8.14 8.95 -11.00
C GLU A 69 -6.94 8.37 -11.78
N GLU A 70 -5.85 9.13 -11.91
CA GLU A 70 -4.63 8.68 -12.56
C GLU A 70 -4.04 7.45 -11.88
N ARG A 71 -4.03 7.43 -10.53
CA ARG A 71 -3.57 6.25 -9.77
C ARG A 71 -4.46 5.05 -9.98
N GLN A 72 -5.77 5.23 -10.11
CA GLN A 72 -6.71 4.15 -10.38
C GLN A 72 -6.46 3.56 -11.77
N LYS A 73 -6.36 4.39 -12.82
CA LYS A 73 -6.02 3.94 -14.18
C LYS A 73 -4.72 3.14 -14.19
N PHE A 74 -3.67 3.67 -13.59
CA PHE A 74 -2.38 3.00 -13.52
C PHE A 74 -2.43 1.66 -12.76
N ARG A 75 -3.26 1.54 -11.73
CA ARG A 75 -3.45 0.26 -11.01
C ARG A 75 -4.14 -0.77 -11.89
N THR A 76 -5.17 -0.38 -12.62
CA THR A 76 -5.92 -1.27 -13.52
C THR A 76 -5.02 -1.78 -14.64
N GLU A 77 -4.23 -0.91 -15.26
CA GLU A 77 -3.24 -1.28 -16.30
C GLU A 77 -2.19 -2.26 -15.75
N ASN A 78 -1.64 -1.97 -14.57
CA ASN A 78 -0.66 -2.86 -13.94
C ASN A 78 -1.25 -4.22 -13.54
N GLN A 79 -2.53 -4.30 -13.21
CA GLN A 79 -3.19 -5.57 -12.91
C GLN A 79 -3.33 -6.42 -14.17
N LYS A 80 -3.72 -5.82 -15.30
CA LYS A 80 -3.78 -6.50 -16.61
C LYS A 80 -2.42 -7.08 -16.98
N ASN A 81 -1.37 -6.24 -16.99
CA ASN A 81 -0.01 -6.67 -17.35
C ASN A 81 0.56 -7.77 -16.46
N LYS A 82 0.10 -7.87 -15.20
CA LYS A 82 0.49 -8.97 -14.30
C LYS A 82 -0.21 -10.28 -14.62
N GLN A 83 -1.46 -10.21 -15.09
CA GLN A 83 -2.21 -11.39 -15.50
C GLN A 83 -1.64 -11.99 -16.79
N ASP A 84 -1.15 -11.14 -17.69
CA ASP A 84 -0.53 -11.55 -18.96
C ASP A 84 0.89 -12.12 -18.78
N GLY A 85 1.41 -12.21 -17.55
CA GLY A 85 2.71 -12.82 -17.22
C GLY A 85 3.93 -12.11 -17.78
N THR A 86 3.76 -10.99 -18.47
CA THR A 86 4.85 -10.20 -19.06
C THR A 86 5.61 -9.43 -17.96
N GLY A 87 6.87 -9.80 -17.76
CA GLY A 87 7.75 -9.04 -16.88
C GLY A 87 7.96 -7.62 -17.41
N ILE A 88 8.12 -6.65 -16.50
CA ILE A 88 8.42 -5.26 -16.87
C ILE A 88 9.89 -5.15 -17.27
N SER A 89 10.18 -4.66 -18.48
CA SER A 89 11.54 -4.42 -18.98
C SER A 89 12.29 -3.35 -18.16
N SER A 90 13.61 -3.23 -18.33
CA SER A 90 14.41 -2.18 -17.69
C SER A 90 13.97 -0.79 -18.13
N ASP A 91 13.69 -0.63 -19.42
CA ASP A 91 13.28 0.64 -19.99
C ASP A 91 11.91 1.09 -19.50
N GLU A 92 10.95 0.16 -19.46
CA GLU A 92 9.65 0.46 -18.84
C GLU A 92 9.77 0.83 -17.36
N ARG A 93 10.68 0.20 -16.61
CA ARG A 93 10.95 0.60 -15.20
C ARG A 93 11.49 2.00 -15.12
N PHE A 94 12.41 2.36 -16.01
CA PHE A 94 12.96 3.71 -16.08
C PHE A 94 11.87 4.73 -16.42
N GLU A 95 11.10 4.50 -17.49
CA GLU A 95 10.02 5.39 -17.89
C GLU A 95 8.97 5.59 -16.80
N ARG A 96 8.57 4.53 -16.13
CA ARG A 96 7.65 4.61 -14.99
C ARG A 96 8.22 5.40 -13.81
N ALA A 97 9.52 5.26 -13.55
CA ALA A 97 10.20 6.02 -12.51
C ALA A 97 10.29 7.50 -12.88
N ASN A 98 10.65 7.81 -14.12
CA ASN A 98 10.73 9.15 -14.68
C ASN A 98 9.37 9.85 -14.64
N MET A 99 8.33 9.22 -15.17
CA MET A 99 6.96 9.73 -15.13
C MET A 99 6.50 10.04 -13.70
N ARG A 100 6.81 9.17 -12.74
CA ARG A 100 6.45 9.39 -11.33
C ARG A 100 7.15 10.62 -10.75
N LEU A 101 8.43 10.81 -11.05
CA LEU A 101 9.18 11.98 -10.58
C LEU A 101 8.66 13.27 -11.21
N THR A 102 8.38 13.27 -12.51
CA THR A 102 7.76 14.40 -13.23
C THR A 102 6.42 14.79 -12.60
N LYS A 103 5.55 13.81 -12.31
CA LYS A 103 4.27 14.06 -11.62
C LYS A 103 4.45 14.61 -10.22
N GLN A 104 5.47 14.17 -9.48
CA GLN A 104 5.77 14.72 -8.16
C GLN A 104 6.26 16.17 -8.24
N GLN A 105 7.08 16.51 -9.23
CA GLN A 105 7.53 17.88 -9.48
C GLN A 105 6.36 18.79 -9.84
N ALA A 106 5.50 18.35 -10.77
CA ALA A 106 4.31 19.10 -11.16
C ALA A 106 3.39 19.34 -9.95
N HIS A 107 3.10 18.29 -9.17
CA HIS A 107 2.28 18.40 -7.97
C HIS A 107 2.89 19.38 -6.94
N LYS A 108 4.21 19.33 -6.74
CA LYS A 108 4.92 20.28 -5.86
C LYS A 108 4.74 21.71 -6.36
N ALA A 109 4.86 21.94 -7.67
CA ALA A 109 4.69 23.27 -8.27
C ALA A 109 3.24 23.80 -8.12
N GLU A 110 2.26 22.94 -8.32
CA GLU A 110 0.84 23.28 -8.09
C GLU A 110 0.56 23.63 -6.63
N MET A 111 1.05 22.82 -5.69
CA MET A 111 0.92 23.10 -4.25
C MET A 111 1.55 24.44 -3.86
N LYS A 112 2.70 24.79 -4.45
CA LYS A 112 3.37 26.08 -4.20
C LYS A 112 2.54 27.29 -4.67
N LYS A 113 1.67 27.10 -5.71
CA LYS A 113 0.79 28.17 -6.20
C LYS A 113 -0.43 28.39 -5.30
N VAL A 114 -0.90 27.34 -4.64
CA VAL A 114 -2.13 27.37 -3.83
C VAL A 114 -1.87 27.70 -2.37
N LEU A 115 -0.74 27.25 -1.83
CA LEU A 115 -0.41 27.43 -0.42
C LEU A 115 0.34 28.73 -0.15
N THR A 116 0.19 29.31 1.03
CA THR A 116 1.10 30.36 1.52
C THR A 116 2.49 29.77 1.75
N LYS A 117 3.48 30.63 1.94
CA LYS A 117 4.85 30.20 2.19
C LYS A 117 4.96 29.29 3.41
N GLU A 118 4.33 29.67 4.52
CA GLU A 118 4.34 28.92 5.79
C GLU A 118 3.61 27.57 5.63
N GLN A 119 2.46 27.56 4.96
CA GLN A 119 1.70 26.33 4.68
C GLN A 119 2.52 25.38 3.79
N PHE A 120 3.20 25.92 2.77
CA PHE A 120 4.02 25.12 1.87
C PHE A 120 5.22 24.49 2.59
N GLU A 121 5.90 25.21 3.46
CA GLU A 121 7.01 24.69 4.27
C GLU A 121 6.56 23.57 5.23
N LYS A 122 5.42 23.76 5.90
CA LYS A 122 4.78 22.71 6.73
C LYS A 122 4.44 21.47 5.90
N TRP A 123 3.87 21.66 4.72
CA TRP A 123 3.51 20.59 3.81
C TRP A 123 4.75 19.83 3.32
N GLU A 124 5.80 20.52 2.88
CA GLU A 124 7.03 19.90 2.39
C GLU A 124 7.73 19.10 3.49
N THR A 125 7.81 19.64 4.69
CA THR A 125 8.39 18.96 5.87
C THR A 125 7.61 17.68 6.20
N SER A 126 6.29 17.73 6.17
CA SER A 126 5.43 16.57 6.40
C SER A 126 5.64 15.48 5.35
N ASN A 127 5.78 15.86 4.08
CA ASN A 127 6.03 14.92 2.98
C ASN A 127 7.41 14.27 3.10
N ARG A 128 8.44 15.02 3.43
CA ARG A 128 9.80 14.48 3.66
C ARG A 128 9.81 13.47 4.81
N LYS A 129 9.13 13.75 5.92
CA LYS A 129 9.00 12.82 7.05
C LYS A 129 8.26 11.55 6.65
N ALA A 130 7.19 11.65 5.87
CA ALA A 130 6.44 10.51 5.37
C ALA A 130 7.28 9.61 4.44
N MET A 131 8.06 10.19 3.54
CA MET A 131 8.97 9.45 2.65
C MET A 131 10.08 8.73 3.42
N LYS A 132 10.72 9.38 4.40
CA LYS A 132 11.74 8.76 5.27
C LYS A 132 11.16 7.57 6.04
N LYS A 133 9.98 7.73 6.65
CA LYS A 133 9.31 6.64 7.38
C LYS A 133 8.92 5.48 6.48
N GLY A 134 8.51 5.74 5.25
CA GLY A 134 8.20 4.71 4.25
C GLY A 134 9.43 3.91 3.84
N ASN A 135 10.56 4.57 3.62
CA ASN A 135 11.83 3.94 3.27
C ASN A 135 12.39 3.10 4.43
N MET A 136 12.42 3.62 5.66
CA MET A 136 12.87 2.86 6.83
C MET A 136 12.10 1.54 6.99
N LYS A 137 10.78 1.56 6.89
CA LYS A 137 9.96 0.34 6.95
C LYS A 137 10.25 -0.66 5.83
N LYS A 138 10.70 -0.19 4.66
CA LYS A 138 11.08 -1.06 3.54
C LYS A 138 12.42 -1.75 3.81
N TRP A 139 13.41 -1.04 4.33
CA TRP A 139 14.72 -1.59 4.70
C TRP A 139 14.62 -2.62 5.82
N GLU A 140 13.87 -2.33 6.88
CA GLU A 140 13.62 -3.24 8.00
C GLU A 140 13.01 -4.58 7.53
N LYS A 141 12.06 -4.53 6.57
CA LYS A 141 11.48 -5.74 6.00
C LYS A 141 12.42 -6.54 5.10
N GLN A 142 13.37 -5.90 4.44
CA GLN A 142 14.37 -6.59 3.62
C GLN A 142 15.43 -7.23 4.50
N GLY A 143 15.83 -6.59 5.60
CA GLY A 143 16.78 -7.14 6.58
C GLY A 143 16.29 -8.44 7.23
N THR A 144 15.01 -8.48 7.63
CA THR A 144 14.42 -9.68 8.26
C THR A 144 14.25 -10.86 7.28
N ARG A 145 14.10 -10.61 5.97
CA ARG A 145 14.02 -11.68 4.97
C ARG A 145 15.37 -12.33 4.67
N LYS A 146 16.48 -11.58 4.73
CA LYS A 146 17.83 -12.14 4.54
C LYS A 146 18.32 -12.96 5.74
N GLY A 147 17.88 -12.65 6.96
CA GLY A 147 18.29 -13.36 8.18
C GLY A 147 17.72 -14.77 8.33
N ASN A 148 16.58 -15.07 7.73
CA ASN A 148 15.90 -16.36 7.91
C ASN A 148 16.34 -17.46 6.92
N GLY A 149 17.07 -17.10 5.85
CA GLY A 149 17.59 -18.04 4.85
C GLY A 149 18.93 -18.66 5.22
N SER A 150 19.73 -18.01 6.09
CA SER A 150 21.11 -18.42 6.38
C SER A 150 21.24 -19.44 7.52
N LYS A 151 20.22 -19.64 8.35
CA LYS A 151 20.29 -20.55 9.50
C LYS A 151 20.01 -22.02 9.20
N LYS A 152 19.62 -22.38 7.99
CA LYS A 152 19.29 -23.78 7.62
C LYS A 152 20.43 -24.59 6.99
N LYS A 153 21.60 -23.99 6.73
CA LYS A 153 22.69 -24.68 5.97
C LYS A 153 23.85 -25.27 6.80
N PHE A 154 23.78 -25.19 8.15
CA PHE A 154 24.92 -25.67 8.98
C PHE A 154 24.58 -26.81 9.95
N LYS A 155 23.60 -27.65 9.66
CA LYS A 155 23.24 -28.74 10.59
C LYS A 155 23.39 -30.17 10.04
N ASN A 156 24.03 -30.39 8.89
CA ASN A 156 24.32 -31.72 8.41
C ASN A 156 25.75 -31.79 7.83
N ARG A 157 26.76 -31.81 8.71
CA ARG A 157 28.07 -32.39 8.45
C ARG A 157 28.66 -32.80 9.80
N VAL A 158 28.33 -33.98 10.24
CA VAL A 158 29.16 -34.91 11.01
C VAL A 158 28.77 -36.29 10.52
#